data_886dcc029cabc9133b0eae1fa8d68c7b
#
_entry.id   886dcc029cabc9133b0eae1fa8d68c7b
#
_cell.length_a   1.000
_cell.length_b   1.000
_cell.length_c   1.000
_cell.angle_alpha   90.00
_cell.angle_beta   90.00
_cell.angle_gamma   90.00
#
_symmetry.space_group_name_H-M   'P 1'
#
loop_
_entity.id
_entity.type
_entity.pdbx_description
1 polymer ?
#
loop_
_entity_poly.entity_id
_entity_poly.type
_entity_poly.pdbx_seq_one_letter_code
_entity_poly.pdbx_strand_id
1 'polypeptide(L)'
;VGVEKGSLLTEFTNPVMVMNNVDGNQVYVDFAVFGAEEEGINSEGEVLTLIFEGNAEININTADVRDILNGPMAVNISGSEGLVPTEFALMQNYPNPFNPTTTINYELPMQAMVEVSVYNALGERVATLINEIKEAGKHTVEFNAAGYSSGIYFYQIKANDFVSVKKMILMK
;
A
#
# COMPACT_ATOMS: atom_id res chain seq x y z
N VAL A 1 -20.25 -6.76 -4.75
CA VAL A 1 -19.12 -7.41 -4.08
C VAL A 1 -19.18 -8.89 -4.38
N GLY A 2 -18.14 -9.44 -4.95
CA GLY A 2 -17.91 -10.88 -5.12
C GLY A 2 -16.94 -11.38 -4.06
N VAL A 3 -17.10 -12.64 -3.65
CA VAL A 3 -16.16 -13.34 -2.78
C VAL A 3 -15.81 -14.65 -3.46
N GLU A 4 -14.54 -14.86 -3.72
CA GLU A 4 -14.00 -16.10 -4.26
C GLU A 4 -13.18 -16.83 -3.20
N LYS A 5 -13.19 -18.17 -3.27
CA LYS A 5 -12.36 -19.01 -2.41
C LYS A 5 -10.93 -18.92 -2.90
N GLY A 6 -10.00 -18.64 -2.01
CA GLY A 6 -8.58 -18.70 -2.29
C GLY A 6 -8.08 -20.15 -2.47
N SER A 7 -6.82 -20.26 -2.87
CA SER A 7 -6.18 -21.56 -3.18
C SER A 7 -6.28 -22.55 -2.02
N LEU A 8 -6.08 -22.11 -0.79
CA LEU A 8 -6.17 -22.94 0.40
C LEU A 8 -7.55 -23.58 0.62
N LEU A 9 -8.62 -22.87 0.25
CA LEU A 9 -9.99 -23.38 0.42
C LEU A 9 -10.47 -24.22 -0.76
N THR A 10 -9.82 -24.15 -1.91
CA THR A 10 -10.15 -24.94 -3.09
C THR A 10 -9.55 -26.35 -3.05
N GLU A 11 -8.47 -26.54 -2.28
CA GLU A 11 -7.81 -27.84 -2.12
C GLU A 11 -8.52 -28.78 -1.13
N PHE A 12 -9.50 -28.27 -0.37
CA PHE A 12 -10.24 -29.07 0.59
C PHE A 12 -11.31 -29.95 -0.08
N THR A 13 -11.31 -31.24 0.29
CA THR A 13 -12.37 -32.18 -0.08
C THR A 13 -13.68 -31.90 0.67
N ASN A 14 -13.59 -31.21 1.79
CA ASN A 14 -14.71 -30.88 2.66
C ASN A 14 -15.44 -29.59 2.20
N PRO A 15 -16.76 -29.51 2.40
CA PRO A 15 -17.51 -28.33 1.98
C PRO A 15 -17.08 -27.11 2.77
N VAL A 16 -16.72 -26.05 2.02
CA VAL A 16 -16.42 -24.73 2.58
C VAL A 16 -17.63 -23.84 2.33
N MET A 17 -18.23 -23.33 3.39
CA MET A 17 -19.27 -22.32 3.32
C MET A 17 -18.65 -20.94 3.43
N VAL A 18 -18.99 -20.07 2.48
CA VAL A 18 -18.64 -18.65 2.51
C VAL A 18 -19.93 -17.85 2.52
N MET A 19 -20.10 -17.01 3.50
CA MET A 19 -21.21 -16.07 3.61
C MET A 19 -20.67 -14.65 3.57
N ASN A 20 -21.35 -13.79 2.83
CA ASN A 20 -21.07 -12.36 2.84
C ASN A 20 -22.33 -11.59 3.20
N ASN A 21 -22.17 -10.52 3.91
CA ASN A 21 -23.21 -9.55 4.22
C ASN A 21 -22.67 -8.14 4.04
N VAL A 22 -23.49 -7.28 3.45
CA VAL A 22 -23.15 -5.86 3.22
C VAL A 22 -24.07 -5.03 4.10
N ASP A 23 -23.51 -4.27 5.01
CA ASP A 23 -24.22 -3.32 5.87
C ASP A 23 -23.64 -1.91 5.67
N GLY A 24 -24.38 -1.09 4.93
CA GLY A 24 -23.94 0.25 4.56
C GLY A 24 -22.62 0.22 3.79
N ASN A 25 -21.55 0.68 4.42
CA ASN A 25 -20.20 0.78 3.87
C ASN A 25 -19.27 -0.34 4.36
N GLN A 26 -19.82 -1.33 5.05
CA GLN A 26 -19.05 -2.45 5.61
C GLN A 26 -19.45 -3.77 4.94
N VAL A 27 -18.47 -4.60 4.66
CA VAL A 27 -18.65 -5.95 4.14
C VAL A 27 -18.13 -6.92 5.20
N TYR A 28 -19.00 -7.81 5.62
CA TYR A 28 -18.66 -8.91 6.51
C TYR A 28 -18.55 -10.17 5.68
N VAL A 29 -17.46 -10.90 5.85
CA VAL A 29 -17.25 -12.19 5.19
C VAL A 29 -16.93 -13.22 6.24
N ASP A 30 -17.80 -14.20 6.36
CA ASP A 30 -17.60 -15.35 7.23
C ASP A 30 -17.37 -16.59 6.39
N PHE A 31 -16.45 -17.44 6.80
CA PHE A 31 -16.26 -18.74 6.17
C PHE A 31 -16.07 -19.84 7.21
N ALA A 32 -16.49 -21.03 6.89
CA ALA A 32 -16.32 -22.21 7.70
C ALA A 32 -16.03 -23.43 6.86
N VAL A 33 -15.10 -24.26 7.31
CA VAL A 33 -14.83 -25.58 6.74
C VAL A 33 -15.55 -26.62 7.59
N PHE A 34 -16.42 -27.43 6.97
CA PHE A 34 -17.20 -28.45 7.67
C PHE A 34 -16.60 -29.82 7.53
N GLY A 35 -16.61 -30.61 8.62
CA GLY A 35 -16.22 -32.01 8.59
C GLY A 35 -14.72 -32.26 8.46
N ALA A 36 -13.89 -31.29 8.82
CA ALA A 36 -12.46 -31.50 8.92
C ALA A 36 -12.17 -32.43 10.11
N GLU A 37 -11.79 -33.67 9.83
CA GLU A 37 -11.21 -34.53 10.85
C GLU A 37 -9.77 -34.08 11.07
N GLU A 38 -9.42 -33.67 12.28
CA GLU A 38 -8.11 -33.43 12.89
C GLU A 38 -6.99 -32.71 12.08
N GLU A 39 -7.07 -32.62 10.76
CA GLU A 39 -6.11 -31.94 9.90
C GLU A 39 -6.67 -30.59 9.46
N GLY A 40 -6.36 -29.54 10.21
CA GLY A 40 -6.62 -28.16 9.80
C GLY A 40 -5.73 -27.73 8.62
N ILE A 41 -5.94 -26.52 8.14
CA ILE A 41 -5.05 -25.89 7.15
C ILE A 41 -3.66 -25.78 7.75
N ASN A 42 -2.70 -26.50 7.22
CA ASN A 42 -1.32 -26.54 7.70
C ASN A 42 -0.35 -26.05 6.62
N SER A 43 -0.76 -25.08 5.83
CA SER A 43 0.04 -24.49 4.75
C SER A 43 -0.22 -22.98 4.64
N GLU A 44 0.73 -22.29 4.04
CA GLU A 44 0.57 -20.87 3.68
C GLU A 44 -0.11 -20.77 2.32
N GLY A 45 -1.04 -19.82 2.17
CA GLY A 45 -1.72 -19.58 0.91
C GLY A 45 -2.90 -18.62 1.05
N GLU A 46 -3.54 -18.37 -0.07
CA GLU A 46 -4.66 -17.45 -0.16
C GLU A 46 -5.95 -18.12 0.36
N VAL A 47 -6.58 -17.50 1.34
CA VAL A 47 -7.83 -17.99 1.96
C VAL A 47 -9.06 -17.52 1.18
N LEU A 48 -9.16 -16.21 0.95
CA LEU A 48 -10.29 -15.58 0.26
C LEU A 48 -9.82 -14.47 -0.65
N THR A 49 -10.49 -14.31 -1.79
CA THR A 49 -10.36 -13.15 -2.67
C THR A 49 -11.66 -12.34 -2.64
N LEU A 50 -11.56 -11.06 -2.31
CA LEU A 50 -12.68 -10.13 -2.34
C LEU A 50 -12.64 -9.34 -3.65
N ILE A 51 -13.74 -9.43 -4.43
CA ILE A 51 -13.88 -8.73 -5.71
C ILE A 51 -14.87 -7.58 -5.53
N PHE A 52 -14.40 -6.37 -5.82
CA PHE A 52 -15.21 -5.16 -5.75
C PHE A 52 -15.36 -4.54 -7.14
N GLU A 53 -16.55 -4.08 -7.45
CA GLU A 53 -16.80 -3.28 -8.66
C GLU A 53 -16.75 -1.79 -8.28
N GLY A 54 -15.92 -1.02 -9.00
CA GLY A 54 -15.79 0.43 -8.83
C GLY A 54 -14.53 0.86 -8.07
N ASN A 55 -14.40 2.17 -7.89
CA ASN A 55 -13.29 2.81 -7.19
C ASN A 55 -13.68 3.06 -5.73
N ALA A 56 -13.56 2.05 -4.87
CA ALA A 56 -13.81 2.18 -3.45
C ALA A 56 -12.50 2.05 -2.68
N GLU A 57 -12.34 2.85 -1.63
CA GLU A 57 -11.28 2.65 -0.66
C GLU A 57 -11.70 1.51 0.27
N ILE A 58 -10.92 0.44 0.27
CA ILE A 58 -11.22 -0.76 1.07
C ILE A 58 -10.24 -0.81 2.23
N ASN A 59 -10.77 -0.82 3.44
CA ASN A 59 -9.98 -1.02 4.65
C ASN A 59 -10.44 -2.31 5.33
N ILE A 60 -9.52 -3.25 5.52
CA ILE A 60 -9.79 -4.42 6.34
C ILE A 60 -9.57 -4.03 7.81
N ASN A 61 -10.66 -3.85 8.53
CA ASN A 61 -10.61 -3.40 9.92
C ASN A 61 -10.26 -4.54 10.89
N THR A 62 -10.76 -5.74 10.61
CA THR A 62 -10.53 -6.93 11.45
C THR A 62 -10.48 -8.17 10.58
N ALA A 63 -9.58 -9.10 10.91
CA ALA A 63 -9.64 -10.48 10.46
C ALA A 63 -9.43 -11.37 11.68
N ASP A 64 -10.39 -12.24 11.96
CA ASP A 64 -10.33 -13.21 13.06
C ASP A 64 -10.46 -14.61 12.46
N VAL A 65 -9.38 -15.36 12.46
CA VAL A 65 -9.35 -16.74 12.00
C VAL A 65 -9.07 -17.64 13.19
N ARG A 66 -9.86 -18.68 13.33
CA ARG A 66 -9.78 -19.60 14.46
C ARG A 66 -9.61 -21.03 13.98
N ASP A 67 -8.86 -21.80 14.75
CA ASP A 67 -8.70 -23.24 14.53
C ASP A 67 -9.96 -24.02 15.00
N ILE A 68 -9.93 -25.32 14.81
CA ILE A 68 -11.03 -26.23 15.21
C ILE A 68 -11.31 -26.23 16.72
N LEU A 69 -10.36 -25.80 17.53
CA LEU A 69 -10.49 -25.69 18.99
C LEU A 69 -10.86 -24.28 19.41
N ASN A 70 -11.22 -23.39 18.46
CA ASN A 70 -11.53 -21.99 18.67
C ASN A 70 -10.33 -21.16 19.18
N GLY A 71 -9.11 -21.64 18.95
CA GLY A 71 -7.87 -20.92 19.22
C GLY A 71 -7.57 -19.89 18.12
N PRO A 72 -7.02 -18.71 18.48
CA PRO A 72 -6.68 -17.70 17.50
C PRO A 72 -5.51 -18.15 16.62
N MET A 73 -5.64 -17.98 15.31
CA MET A 73 -4.59 -18.21 14.34
C MET A 73 -3.96 -16.88 13.90
N ALA A 74 -2.66 -16.90 13.61
CA ALA A 74 -2.01 -15.74 13.03
C ALA A 74 -2.49 -15.52 11.58
N VAL A 75 -3.00 -14.33 11.30
CA VAL A 75 -3.46 -13.93 9.96
C VAL A 75 -2.61 -12.78 9.48
N ASN A 76 -2.01 -12.94 8.31
CA ASN A 76 -1.41 -11.85 7.59
C ASN A 76 -2.41 -11.34 6.55
N ILE A 77 -2.87 -10.11 6.73
CA ILE A 77 -3.70 -9.44 5.74
C ILE A 77 -2.76 -8.86 4.68
N SER A 78 -2.55 -9.59 3.61
CA SER A 78 -1.84 -9.10 2.44
C SER A 78 -2.89 -8.55 1.46
N GLY A 79 -2.69 -7.33 1.00
CA GLY A 79 -3.63 -6.67 0.09
C GLY A 79 -4.08 -5.29 0.54
N SER A 80 -3.77 -4.87 1.78
CA SER A 80 -3.76 -3.45 2.12
C SER A 80 -2.59 -2.69 1.46
N GLU A 81 -1.66 -3.41 0.86
CA GLU A 81 -0.57 -2.84 0.05
C GLU A 81 -1.00 -2.39 -1.35
N GLY A 82 -2.28 -2.54 -1.69
CA GLY A 82 -2.74 -2.35 -3.07
C GLY A 82 -3.99 -1.52 -3.26
N LEU A 83 -4.35 -0.62 -2.36
CA LEU A 83 -5.22 0.47 -2.77
C LEU A 83 -4.42 1.32 -3.76
N VAL A 84 -4.65 1.06 -5.05
CA VAL A 84 -4.15 1.96 -6.08
C VAL A 84 -4.70 3.33 -5.75
N PRO A 85 -3.86 4.32 -5.48
CA PRO A 85 -4.32 5.66 -5.20
C PRO A 85 -5.24 6.15 -6.31
N THR A 86 -6.28 6.87 -5.98
CA THR A 86 -7.23 7.41 -6.97
C THR A 86 -6.73 8.68 -7.63
N GLU A 87 -5.74 9.33 -7.01
CA GLU A 87 -5.16 10.60 -7.48
C GLU A 87 -3.63 10.58 -7.34
N PHE A 88 -2.97 11.37 -8.18
CA PHE A 88 -1.55 11.65 -7.99
C PHE A 88 -1.36 12.51 -6.74
N ALA A 89 -0.44 12.12 -5.87
CA ALA A 89 -0.13 12.90 -4.69
C ALA A 89 1.38 12.93 -4.40
N LEU A 90 1.84 14.07 -3.87
CA LEU A 90 3.18 14.23 -3.32
C LEU A 90 3.04 14.60 -1.84
N MET A 91 3.57 13.77 -0.94
CA MET A 91 3.51 14.01 0.49
C MET A 91 4.65 14.89 0.97
N GLN A 92 4.49 15.47 2.16
CA GLN A 92 5.57 16.18 2.84
C GLN A 92 6.66 15.17 3.22
N ASN A 93 7.92 15.51 2.94
CA ASN A 93 9.06 14.68 3.35
C ASN A 93 9.12 14.55 4.87
N TYR A 94 9.58 13.39 5.33
CA TYR A 94 9.75 13.11 6.75
C TYR A 94 11.09 12.41 7.02
N PRO A 95 11.83 12.87 8.01
CA PRO A 95 11.61 14.05 8.83
C PRO A 95 11.74 15.38 8.06
N ASN A 96 11.15 16.46 8.57
CA ASN A 96 11.34 17.82 8.07
C ASN A 96 11.17 18.81 9.25
N PRO A 97 12.21 19.53 9.71
CA PRO A 97 13.58 19.53 9.18
C PRO A 97 14.29 18.17 9.27
N PHE A 98 15.31 17.96 8.43
CA PHE A 98 16.02 16.68 8.34
C PHE A 98 17.55 16.84 8.44
N ASN A 99 18.26 15.75 8.84
CA ASN A 99 19.72 15.69 8.98
C ASN A 99 20.21 14.22 8.85
N PRO A 100 21.05 13.87 7.92
CA PRO A 100 21.13 14.44 6.56
C PRO A 100 20.14 13.78 5.61
N THR A 101 19.33 12.82 6.08
CA THR A 101 18.47 11.98 5.27
C THR A 101 17.00 12.26 5.52
N THR A 102 16.20 12.23 4.49
CA THR A 102 14.74 12.33 4.55
C THR A 102 14.08 11.44 3.51
N THR A 103 12.85 11.06 3.79
CA THR A 103 12.01 10.23 2.92
C THR A 103 10.91 11.07 2.29
N ILE A 104 10.73 10.91 1.00
CA ILE A 104 9.68 11.52 0.20
C ILE A 104 8.73 10.42 -0.26
N ASN A 105 7.46 10.52 0.09
CA ASN A 105 6.42 9.61 -0.34
C ASN A 105 5.57 10.27 -1.43
N TYR A 106 5.12 9.47 -2.39
CA TYR A 106 4.22 9.91 -3.45
C TYR A 106 3.31 8.77 -3.89
N GLU A 107 2.19 9.13 -4.50
CA GLU A 107 1.16 8.18 -4.94
C GLU A 107 0.85 8.37 -6.42
N LEU A 108 0.64 7.24 -7.10
CA LEU A 108 0.33 7.17 -8.52
C LEU A 108 -0.95 6.37 -8.74
N PRO A 109 -2.00 6.94 -9.35
CA PRO A 109 -3.24 6.22 -9.64
C PRO A 109 -3.11 5.28 -10.84
N MET A 110 -2.06 5.44 -11.64
CA MET A 110 -1.75 4.65 -12.83
C MET A 110 -0.25 4.62 -13.07
N GLN A 111 0.19 3.71 -13.90
CA GLN A 111 1.58 3.71 -14.39
C GLN A 111 1.94 5.05 -15.01
N ALA A 112 3.08 5.60 -14.64
CA ALA A 112 3.55 6.89 -15.11
C ALA A 112 5.07 6.96 -15.25
N MET A 113 5.54 7.78 -16.17
CA MET A 113 6.93 8.22 -16.20
C MET A 113 7.12 9.24 -15.07
N VAL A 114 7.92 8.89 -14.07
CA VAL A 114 8.12 9.70 -12.85
C VAL A 114 9.51 10.29 -12.84
N GLU A 115 9.59 11.62 -12.70
CA GLU A 115 10.81 12.34 -12.37
C GLU A 115 10.63 13.00 -11.00
N VAL A 116 11.52 12.68 -10.04
CA VAL A 116 11.62 13.39 -8.75
C VAL A 116 12.96 14.10 -8.71
N SER A 117 12.92 15.44 -8.65
CA SER A 117 14.09 16.29 -8.68
C SER A 117 14.12 17.23 -7.49
N VAL A 118 15.34 17.54 -7.02
CA VAL A 118 15.61 18.47 -5.91
C VAL A 118 16.25 19.75 -6.42
N TYR A 119 15.82 20.87 -5.87
CA TYR A 119 16.27 22.23 -6.23
C TYR A 119 16.72 22.99 -4.98
N ASN A 120 17.71 23.84 -5.14
CA ASN A 120 18.11 24.80 -4.10
C ASN A 120 17.19 26.05 -4.09
N ALA A 121 17.46 26.98 -3.19
CA ALA A 121 16.69 28.22 -3.05
C ALA A 121 16.77 29.17 -4.29
N LEU A 122 17.77 28.99 -5.16
CA LEU A 122 17.92 29.75 -6.41
C LEU A 122 17.16 29.11 -7.57
N GLY A 123 16.50 27.95 -7.35
CA GLY A 123 15.81 27.20 -8.39
C GLY A 123 16.75 26.34 -9.26
N GLU A 124 17.99 26.16 -8.88
CA GLU A 124 18.92 25.29 -9.58
C GLU A 124 18.68 23.82 -9.16
N ARG A 125 18.59 22.93 -10.12
CA ARG A 125 18.44 21.49 -9.85
C ARG A 125 19.76 20.91 -9.33
N VAL A 126 19.72 20.42 -8.09
CA VAL A 126 20.89 19.87 -7.38
C VAL A 126 20.94 18.35 -7.40
N ALA A 127 19.79 17.69 -7.55
CA ALA A 127 19.72 16.23 -7.68
C ALA A 127 18.50 15.80 -8.49
N THR A 128 18.61 14.63 -9.13
CA THR A 128 17.47 13.86 -9.65
C THR A 128 17.47 12.54 -8.89
N LEU A 129 16.37 12.27 -8.15
CA LEU A 129 16.26 11.09 -7.29
C LEU A 129 15.66 9.90 -8.04
N ILE A 130 14.70 10.18 -8.93
CA ILE A 130 14.00 9.18 -9.76
C ILE A 130 13.84 9.77 -11.16
N ASN A 131 14.02 8.93 -12.18
CA ASN A 131 13.68 9.23 -13.56
C ASN A 131 13.40 7.91 -14.31
N GLU A 132 12.25 7.30 -14.03
CA GLU A 132 11.87 6.00 -14.58
C GLU A 132 10.35 5.79 -14.56
N ILE A 133 9.89 4.77 -15.27
CA ILE A 133 8.48 4.35 -15.25
C ILE A 133 8.22 3.62 -13.93
N LYS A 134 7.17 4.04 -13.24
CA LYS A 134 6.65 3.41 -12.02
C LYS A 134 5.22 2.93 -12.24
N GLU A 135 4.90 1.77 -11.69
CA GLU A 135 3.54 1.24 -11.68
C GLU A 135 2.62 2.07 -10.76
N ALA A 136 1.32 1.87 -10.89
CA ALA A 136 0.34 2.44 -9.97
C ALA A 136 0.62 1.96 -8.53
N GLY A 137 0.42 2.85 -7.54
CA GLY A 137 0.65 2.51 -6.14
C GLY A 137 1.30 3.62 -5.32
N LYS A 138 1.67 3.27 -4.10
CA LYS A 138 2.41 4.13 -3.16
C LYS A 138 3.90 3.89 -3.32
N HIS A 139 4.66 4.95 -3.42
CA HIS A 139 6.09 4.90 -3.64
C HIS A 139 6.85 5.76 -2.65
N THR A 140 8.10 5.38 -2.43
CA THR A 140 9.00 6.05 -1.50
C THR A 140 10.36 6.25 -2.16
N VAL A 141 10.96 7.42 -1.93
CA VAL A 141 12.34 7.70 -2.32
C VAL A 141 13.07 8.41 -1.19
N GLU A 142 14.30 8.00 -0.95
CA GLU A 142 15.17 8.62 0.04
C GLU A 142 16.05 9.70 -0.61
N PHE A 143 16.20 10.84 0.09
CA PHE A 143 17.16 11.87 -0.25
C PHE A 143 18.22 11.99 0.85
N ASN A 144 19.46 11.71 0.51
CA ASN A 144 20.64 11.92 1.37
C ASN A 144 21.35 13.22 0.97
N ALA A 145 21.27 14.20 1.86
CA ALA A 145 21.83 15.54 1.65
C ALA A 145 23.19 15.75 2.35
N ALA A 146 23.96 14.69 2.62
CA ALA A 146 25.25 14.80 3.32
C ALA A 146 26.23 15.77 2.64
N GLY A 147 26.22 15.86 1.31
CA GLY A 147 27.06 16.74 0.50
C GLY A 147 26.54 18.18 0.32
N TYR A 148 25.35 18.51 0.84
CA TYR A 148 24.70 19.81 0.64
C TYR A 148 24.79 20.68 1.90
N SER A 149 24.71 22.01 1.73
CA SER A 149 24.71 22.97 2.84
C SER A 149 23.35 23.05 3.51
N SER A 150 23.32 23.35 4.83
CA SER A 150 22.06 23.62 5.53
C SER A 150 21.29 24.75 4.84
N GLY A 151 19.99 24.61 4.75
CA GLY A 151 19.15 25.60 4.09
C GLY A 151 17.82 25.06 3.61
N ILE A 152 17.14 25.88 2.81
CA ILE A 152 15.85 25.55 2.19
C ILE A 152 16.11 24.92 0.84
N TYR A 153 15.44 23.79 0.60
CA TYR A 153 15.38 23.08 -0.66
C TYR A 153 13.93 22.84 -1.06
N PHE A 154 13.73 22.58 -2.33
CA PHE A 154 12.44 22.19 -2.88
C PHE A 154 12.60 20.87 -3.60
N TYR A 155 11.59 20.02 -3.54
CA TYR A 155 11.54 18.83 -4.39
C TYR A 155 10.27 18.88 -5.23
N GLN A 156 10.40 18.42 -6.45
CA GLN A 156 9.34 18.39 -7.44
C GLN A 156 9.16 16.96 -7.94
N ILE A 157 7.92 16.54 -8.04
CA ILE A 157 7.54 15.37 -8.84
C ILE A 157 6.91 15.83 -10.15
N LYS A 158 7.26 15.13 -11.23
CA LYS A 158 6.53 15.13 -12.50
C LYS A 158 6.12 13.70 -12.80
N ALA A 159 4.83 13.47 -13.01
CA ALA A 159 4.28 12.17 -13.35
C ALA A 159 3.19 12.38 -14.40
N ASN A 160 3.48 12.10 -15.67
CA ASN A 160 2.68 12.49 -16.82
C ASN A 160 2.40 14.01 -16.79
N ASP A 161 1.12 14.44 -16.73
CA ASP A 161 0.71 15.84 -16.65
C ASP A 161 0.69 16.40 -15.23
N PHE A 162 0.87 15.52 -14.22
CA PHE A 162 0.89 15.93 -12.82
C PHE A 162 2.24 16.52 -12.44
N VAL A 163 2.21 17.73 -11.86
CA VAL A 163 3.39 18.40 -11.31
C VAL A 163 3.07 18.91 -9.92
N SER A 164 3.89 18.57 -8.94
CA SER A 164 3.77 19.06 -7.57
C SER A 164 5.13 19.39 -6.98
N VAL A 165 5.17 20.43 -6.15
CA VAL A 165 6.39 20.94 -5.50
C VAL A 165 6.15 21.08 -4.01
N LYS A 166 7.13 20.68 -3.20
CA LYS A 166 7.12 20.88 -1.76
C LYS A 166 8.46 21.41 -1.26
N LYS A 167 8.42 22.08 -0.11
CA LYS A 167 9.59 22.63 0.57
C LYS A 167 10.10 21.67 1.62
N MET A 168 11.43 21.59 1.77
CA MET A 168 12.12 20.87 2.84
C MET A 168 13.26 21.72 3.43
N ILE A 169 13.64 21.43 4.67
CA ILE A 169 14.66 22.17 5.42
C ILE A 169 15.74 21.20 5.87
N LEU A 170 16.96 21.40 5.35
CA LEU A 170 18.15 20.67 5.79
C LEU A 170 18.79 21.43 6.96
N MET A 171 18.99 20.72 8.06
CA MET A 171 19.72 21.20 9.24
C MET A 171 20.88 20.25 9.53
N LYS A 172 22.08 20.81 9.62
CA LYS A 172 23.29 20.09 10.05
C LYS A 172 23.73 20.58 11.39
#